data_2aea0da49e7a1834a5089ceb03db8b31
#
_entry.id   2aea0da49e7a1834a5089ceb03db8b31
#
_cell.length_a   1.000
_cell.length_b   1.000
_cell.length_c   1.000
_cell.angle_alpha   90.00
_cell.angle_beta   90.00
_cell.angle_gamma   90.00
#
_symmetry.space_group_name_H-M   'P 1'
#
loop_
_entity.id
_entity.type
_entity.pdbx_description
1 polymer ?
#
loop_
_entity_poly.entity_id
_entity_poly.type
_entity_poly.pdbx_seq_one_letter_code
_entity_poly.pdbx_strand_id
1 'polypeptide(L)'
;KYLMRLIETSSRKIFPKNQFLINHHYIGFFNKIKLAWILKSIPVIYFTRDYETDLSISSASRKAFLQEHDAHDDFHGFVLNNLENYFPTCYLEGWKKMKLDLISLNLPNNPNFIFTGSGAETDELIRLYIAKKKKQGTKYIVSQHGGVYGTRLIPTKSEYLEHRYSDKW
;
A
#
# COMPACT_ATOMS: atom_id res chain seq x y z
N LYS A 1 9.13 -11.32 -17.40
CA LYS A 1 8.06 -11.33 -16.36
C LYS A 1 7.77 -12.73 -15.81
N TYR A 2 7.68 -13.78 -16.67
CA TYR A 2 7.36 -15.15 -16.24
C TYR A 2 8.48 -15.78 -15.37
N LEU A 3 9.73 -15.66 -15.79
CA LEU A 3 10.90 -16.15 -15.04
C LEU A 3 11.02 -15.52 -13.65
N MET A 4 10.76 -14.21 -13.53
CA MET A 4 10.77 -13.51 -12.25
C MET A 4 9.67 -14.02 -11.30
N ARG A 5 8.48 -14.33 -11.82
CA ARG A 5 7.40 -14.94 -11.02
C ARG A 5 7.76 -16.36 -10.54
N LEU A 6 8.43 -17.15 -11.39
CA LEU A 6 8.89 -18.49 -11.00
C LEU A 6 9.94 -18.41 -9.88
N ILE A 7 10.93 -17.54 -10.01
CA ILE A 7 11.96 -17.32 -8.97
C ILE A 7 11.31 -16.85 -7.67
N GLU A 8 10.37 -15.90 -7.76
CA GLU A 8 9.60 -15.38 -6.63
C GLU A 8 8.81 -16.50 -5.93
N THR A 9 8.07 -17.31 -6.69
CA THR A 9 7.26 -18.40 -6.15
C THR A 9 8.12 -19.50 -5.52
N SER A 10 9.25 -19.85 -6.15
CA SER A 10 10.18 -20.86 -5.65
C SER A 10 10.90 -20.38 -4.38
N SER A 11 11.37 -19.12 -4.36
CA SER A 11 12.05 -18.56 -3.20
C SER A 11 11.15 -18.47 -1.97
N ARG A 12 9.86 -18.18 -2.15
CA ARG A 12 8.87 -18.16 -1.05
C ARG A 12 8.70 -19.52 -0.39
N LYS A 13 8.79 -20.61 -1.16
CA LYS A 13 8.69 -21.99 -0.63
C LYS A 13 9.94 -22.41 0.15
N ILE A 14 11.11 -21.99 -0.32
CA ILE A 14 12.41 -22.42 0.27
C ILE A 14 12.72 -21.64 1.55
N PHE A 15 12.33 -20.35 1.63
CA PHE A 15 12.67 -19.48 2.76
C PHE A 15 11.45 -18.73 3.31
N PRO A 16 10.49 -19.43 3.91
CA PRO A 16 9.22 -18.80 4.31
C PRO A 16 9.34 -17.79 5.47
N LYS A 17 10.43 -17.88 6.25
CA LYS A 17 10.60 -17.09 7.48
C LYS A 17 11.48 -15.85 7.34
N ASN A 18 12.19 -15.71 6.23
CA ASN A 18 13.16 -14.63 6.07
C ASN A 18 12.95 -13.89 4.75
N GLN A 19 11.86 -13.15 4.65
CA GLN A 19 11.46 -12.44 3.45
C GLN A 19 11.22 -10.96 3.75
N PHE A 20 11.44 -10.11 2.75
CA PHE A 20 11.02 -8.72 2.79
C PHE A 20 10.36 -8.33 1.47
N LEU A 21 9.45 -7.36 1.53
CA LEU A 21 8.78 -6.86 0.34
C LEU A 21 9.53 -5.66 -0.23
N ILE A 22 9.76 -5.66 -1.54
CA ILE A 22 10.21 -4.48 -2.28
C ILE A 22 9.16 -4.11 -3.33
N ASN A 23 8.60 -2.93 -3.20
CA ASN A 23 7.82 -2.27 -4.23
C ASN A 23 8.53 -0.95 -4.60
N HIS A 24 9.62 -1.07 -5.36
CA HIS A 24 10.43 0.06 -5.77
C HIS A 24 11.04 -0.17 -7.15
N HIS A 25 10.69 0.67 -8.11
CA HIS A 25 11.13 0.51 -9.51
C HIS A 25 12.56 0.96 -9.77
N TYR A 26 13.07 1.91 -8.97
CA TYR A 26 14.39 2.54 -9.21
C TYR A 26 15.58 1.72 -8.72
N ILE A 27 15.34 0.65 -7.95
CA ILE A 27 16.42 -0.26 -7.55
C ILE A 27 16.68 -1.26 -8.67
N GLY A 28 17.86 -1.16 -9.30
CA GLY A 28 18.29 -2.10 -10.32
C GLY A 28 18.39 -3.54 -9.80
N PHE A 29 18.27 -4.50 -10.72
CA PHE A 29 18.25 -5.94 -10.39
C PHE A 29 19.44 -6.38 -9.54
N PHE A 30 20.66 -6.01 -9.92
CA PHE A 30 21.88 -6.36 -9.19
C PHE A 30 21.93 -5.78 -7.78
N ASN A 31 21.42 -4.58 -7.60
CA ASN A 31 21.32 -3.96 -6.28
C ASN A 31 20.30 -4.68 -5.38
N LYS A 32 19.22 -5.22 -5.94
CA LYS A 32 18.26 -6.07 -5.20
C LYS A 32 18.93 -7.36 -4.72
N ILE A 33 19.75 -8.00 -5.57
CA ILE A 33 20.52 -9.19 -5.20
C ILE A 33 21.53 -8.86 -4.09
N LYS A 34 22.30 -7.79 -4.27
CA LYS A 34 23.26 -7.32 -3.27
C LYS A 34 22.59 -7.05 -1.92
N LEU A 35 21.43 -6.37 -1.95
CA LEU A 35 20.63 -6.10 -0.76
C LEU A 35 20.15 -7.40 -0.10
N ALA A 36 19.65 -8.35 -0.88
CA ALA A 36 19.23 -9.66 -0.38
C ALA A 36 20.39 -10.39 0.33
N TRP A 37 21.57 -10.34 -0.24
CA TRP A 37 22.77 -10.98 0.33
C TRP A 37 23.22 -10.31 1.63
N ILE A 38 23.27 -8.97 1.67
CA ILE A 38 23.62 -8.19 2.86
C ILE A 38 22.64 -8.45 4.00
N LEU A 39 21.36 -8.48 3.68
CA LEU A 39 20.28 -8.65 4.66
C LEU A 39 20.02 -10.12 5.00
N LYS A 40 20.69 -11.06 4.33
CA LYS A 40 20.45 -12.51 4.45
C LYS A 40 18.96 -12.85 4.38
N SER A 41 18.26 -12.18 3.49
CA SER A 41 16.80 -12.23 3.36
C SER A 41 16.40 -12.20 1.89
N ILE A 42 15.27 -12.84 1.56
CA ILE A 42 14.83 -12.93 0.16
C ILE A 42 13.89 -11.79 -0.17
N PRO A 43 14.18 -11.00 -1.22
CA PRO A 43 13.28 -9.96 -1.68
C PRO A 43 12.08 -10.57 -2.41
N VAL A 44 10.90 -10.22 -1.98
CA VAL A 44 9.68 -10.40 -2.75
C VAL A 44 9.43 -9.10 -3.50
N ILE A 45 9.60 -9.15 -4.81
CA ILE A 45 9.42 -7.98 -5.66
C ILE A 45 7.96 -7.90 -6.07
N TYR A 46 7.33 -6.79 -5.76
CA TYR A 46 5.96 -6.50 -6.15
C TYR A 46 5.94 -5.32 -7.12
N PHE A 47 5.18 -5.47 -8.20
CA PHE A 47 4.96 -4.40 -9.17
C PHE A 47 3.59 -3.77 -8.92
N THR A 48 3.57 -2.47 -8.79
CA THR A 48 2.36 -1.66 -8.65
C THR A 48 1.36 -1.98 -9.75
N ARG A 49 0.09 -2.07 -9.38
CA ARG A 49 -1.04 -2.33 -10.27
C ARG A 49 -2.13 -1.30 -10.00
N ASP A 50 -2.77 -0.87 -11.06
CA ASP A 50 -4.02 -0.14 -10.93
C ASP A 50 -5.08 -1.10 -10.36
N TYR A 51 -5.79 -0.63 -9.36
CA TYR A 51 -6.85 -1.40 -8.73
C TYR A 51 -8.19 -0.79 -9.10
N GLU A 52 -8.90 -1.46 -9.98
CA GLU A 52 -10.22 -1.07 -10.42
C GLU A 52 -11.27 -2.02 -9.83
N THR A 53 -12.41 -1.47 -9.48
CA THR A 53 -13.57 -2.22 -9.06
C THR A 53 -14.72 -1.89 -10.02
N ASP A 54 -15.19 -2.88 -10.76
CA ASP A 54 -16.38 -2.77 -11.62
C ASP A 54 -17.69 -2.80 -10.81
N LEU A 55 -17.65 -2.35 -9.58
CA LEU A 55 -18.78 -2.38 -8.68
C LEU A 55 -19.61 -1.10 -8.81
N SER A 56 -20.91 -1.29 -8.97
CA SER A 56 -21.86 -0.19 -8.93
C SER A 56 -21.90 0.44 -7.53
N ILE A 57 -22.08 1.75 -7.51
CA ILE A 57 -22.28 2.53 -6.27
C ILE A 57 -23.59 2.10 -5.61
N SER A 58 -23.52 1.76 -4.32
CA SER A 58 -24.69 1.45 -3.49
C SER A 58 -25.09 2.65 -2.64
N SER A 59 -26.08 3.41 -3.07
CA SER A 59 -26.60 4.56 -2.31
C SER A 59 -27.05 4.18 -0.90
N ALA A 60 -27.65 3.00 -0.72
CA ALA A 60 -28.09 2.53 0.59
C ALA A 60 -26.90 2.30 1.55
N SER A 61 -25.82 1.66 1.09
CA SER A 61 -24.62 1.42 1.90
C SER A 61 -23.92 2.75 2.25
N ARG A 62 -23.91 3.70 1.31
CA ARG A 62 -23.27 5.02 1.50
C ARG A 62 -24.04 5.86 2.50
N LYS A 63 -25.38 5.90 2.40
CA LYS A 63 -26.23 6.58 3.38
C LYS A 63 -26.10 5.99 4.78
N ALA A 64 -26.10 4.67 4.92
CA ALA A 64 -25.89 4.01 6.21
C ALA A 64 -24.54 4.39 6.83
N PHE A 65 -23.46 4.42 6.04
CA PHE A 65 -22.13 4.84 6.50
C PHE A 65 -22.10 6.30 6.97
N LEU A 66 -22.86 7.20 6.31
CA LEU A 66 -22.89 8.63 6.63
C LEU A 66 -23.80 8.94 7.82
N GLN A 67 -24.85 8.16 8.05
CA GLN A 67 -25.79 8.34 9.19
C GLN A 67 -25.12 8.14 10.55
N GLU A 68 -23.96 7.50 10.61
CA GLU A 68 -23.18 7.34 11.84
C GLU A 68 -22.38 8.61 12.22
N HIS A 69 -22.43 9.65 11.40
CA HIS A 69 -21.60 10.85 11.58
C HIS A 69 -22.46 12.12 11.58
N ASP A 70 -22.50 12.81 12.70
CA ASP A 70 -23.15 14.09 12.81
C ASP A 70 -22.24 15.23 12.32
N ALA A 71 -22.83 16.20 11.62
CA ALA A 71 -22.11 17.40 11.22
C ALA A 71 -21.99 18.37 12.42
N HIS A 72 -20.78 18.77 12.75
CA HIS A 72 -20.50 19.70 13.83
C HIS A 72 -20.50 21.19 13.40
N ASP A 73 -20.35 21.43 12.10
CA ASP A 73 -20.35 22.76 11.48
C ASP A 73 -20.70 22.68 9.98
N ASP A 74 -20.83 23.83 9.32
CA ASP A 74 -21.21 23.94 7.91
C ASP A 74 -20.23 23.24 6.97
N PHE A 75 -18.92 23.27 7.29
CA PHE A 75 -17.90 22.59 6.49
C PHE A 75 -18.01 21.07 6.63
N HIS A 76 -18.21 20.55 7.84
CA HIS A 76 -18.48 19.13 8.05
C HIS A 76 -19.74 18.67 7.31
N GLY A 77 -20.81 19.47 7.38
CA GLY A 77 -22.03 19.21 6.62
C GLY A 77 -21.80 19.15 5.11
N PHE A 78 -21.04 20.09 4.58
CA PHE A 78 -20.63 20.07 3.17
C PHE A 78 -19.84 18.81 2.82
N VAL A 79 -18.85 18.44 3.62
CA VAL A 79 -18.02 17.23 3.40
C VAL A 79 -18.89 15.97 3.43
N LEU A 80 -19.72 15.78 4.46
CA LEU A 80 -20.60 14.62 4.60
C LEU A 80 -21.57 14.48 3.44
N ASN A 81 -22.20 15.55 3.00
CA ASN A 81 -23.11 15.56 1.86
C ASN A 81 -22.43 15.18 0.53
N ASN A 82 -21.13 15.43 0.41
CA ASN A 82 -20.37 15.09 -0.79
C ASN A 82 -19.71 13.70 -0.70
N LEU A 83 -19.47 13.16 0.50
CA LEU A 83 -18.86 11.85 0.66
C LEU A 83 -19.67 10.73 -0.03
N GLU A 84 -21.00 10.82 -0.05
CA GLU A 84 -21.84 9.84 -0.75
C GLU A 84 -21.41 9.66 -2.21
N ASN A 85 -21.04 10.75 -2.89
CA ASN A 85 -20.66 10.73 -4.30
C ASN A 85 -19.17 10.46 -4.54
N TYR A 86 -18.30 10.90 -3.63
CA TYR A 86 -16.85 10.91 -3.84
C TYR A 86 -16.09 9.89 -3.02
N PHE A 87 -16.75 9.13 -2.14
CA PHE A 87 -16.06 8.07 -1.40
C PHE A 87 -15.61 6.97 -2.34
N PRO A 88 -14.31 6.56 -2.30
CA PRO A 88 -13.82 5.54 -3.22
C PRO A 88 -14.52 4.20 -3.05
N THR A 89 -15.04 3.64 -4.14
CA THR A 89 -15.79 2.36 -4.14
C THR A 89 -14.99 1.18 -3.56
N CYS A 90 -13.66 1.17 -3.74
CA CYS A 90 -12.81 0.11 -3.21
C CYS A 90 -12.82 0.02 -1.68
N TYR A 91 -13.09 1.13 -0.97
CA TYR A 91 -13.12 1.16 0.49
C TYR A 91 -14.49 0.89 1.11
N LEU A 92 -15.53 0.84 0.32
CA LEU A 92 -16.89 0.55 0.78
C LEU A 92 -17.46 -0.67 0.06
N GLU A 93 -18.02 -0.49 -1.13
CA GLU A 93 -18.63 -1.58 -1.89
C GLU A 93 -17.62 -2.68 -2.27
N GLY A 94 -16.40 -2.26 -2.61
CA GLY A 94 -15.28 -3.12 -3.01
C GLY A 94 -14.47 -3.70 -1.87
N TRP A 95 -14.72 -3.31 -0.62
CA TRP A 95 -13.88 -3.68 0.51
C TRP A 95 -13.68 -5.20 0.67
N LYS A 96 -14.75 -5.97 0.54
CA LYS A 96 -14.68 -7.44 0.61
C LYS A 96 -13.83 -8.01 -0.53
N LYS A 97 -14.05 -7.53 -1.75
CA LYS A 97 -13.27 -7.94 -2.93
C LYS A 97 -11.80 -7.57 -2.76
N MET A 98 -11.50 -6.35 -2.34
CA MET A 98 -10.12 -5.87 -2.13
C MET A 98 -9.37 -6.76 -1.13
N LYS A 99 -10.01 -7.21 -0.05
CA LYS A 99 -9.41 -8.16 0.90
C LYS A 99 -9.12 -9.52 0.27
N LEU A 100 -10.00 -10.04 -0.56
CA LEU A 100 -9.81 -11.31 -1.26
C LEU A 100 -8.70 -11.19 -2.31
N ASP A 101 -8.68 -10.11 -3.07
CA ASP A 101 -7.66 -9.84 -4.07
C ASP A 101 -6.28 -9.69 -3.41
N LEU A 102 -6.19 -9.05 -2.25
CA LEU A 102 -4.96 -8.99 -1.48
C LEU A 102 -4.43 -10.39 -1.10
N ILE A 103 -5.32 -11.29 -0.69
CA ILE A 103 -4.96 -12.68 -0.37
C ILE A 103 -4.42 -13.39 -1.62
N SER A 104 -5.06 -13.17 -2.77
CA SER A 104 -4.65 -13.78 -4.05
C SER A 104 -3.25 -13.35 -4.52
N LEU A 105 -2.76 -12.20 -4.07
CA LEU A 105 -1.39 -11.74 -4.38
C LEU A 105 -0.32 -12.62 -3.73
N ASN A 106 -0.68 -13.41 -2.74
CA ASN A 106 0.23 -14.30 -2.02
C ASN A 106 1.54 -13.61 -1.57
N LEU A 107 1.40 -12.42 -1.00
CA LEU A 107 2.50 -11.65 -0.43
C LEU A 107 3.00 -12.28 0.88
N PRO A 108 4.23 -11.98 1.35
CA PRO A 108 4.76 -12.54 2.57
C PRO A 108 3.85 -12.36 3.77
N ASN A 109 3.60 -13.44 4.52
CA ASN A 109 2.76 -13.34 5.71
C ASN A 109 3.44 -12.57 6.85
N ASN A 110 4.74 -12.78 7.03
CA ASN A 110 5.53 -12.14 8.07
C ASN A 110 6.81 -11.54 7.46
N PRO A 111 6.73 -10.46 6.68
CA PRO A 111 7.92 -9.84 6.13
C PRO A 111 8.73 -9.17 7.25
N ASN A 112 10.05 -9.26 7.16
CA ASN A 112 10.96 -8.57 8.09
C ASN A 112 10.75 -7.06 8.02
N PHE A 113 10.55 -6.55 6.82
CA PHE A 113 10.17 -5.16 6.55
C PHE A 113 9.51 -5.04 5.17
N ILE A 114 8.88 -3.91 4.94
CA ILE A 114 8.31 -3.52 3.66
C ILE A 114 9.02 -2.26 3.21
N PHE A 115 9.54 -2.28 1.98
CA PHE A 115 10.23 -1.13 1.38
C PHE A 115 9.51 -0.70 0.10
N THR A 116 9.10 0.56 0.04
CA THR A 116 8.45 1.12 -1.15
C THR A 116 9.07 2.45 -1.56
N GLY A 117 8.90 2.81 -2.83
CA GLY A 117 8.91 4.20 -3.27
C GLY A 117 7.49 4.76 -3.17
N SER A 118 6.84 4.97 -4.32
CA SER A 118 5.48 5.50 -4.42
C SER A 118 4.34 4.48 -4.18
N GLY A 119 4.66 3.23 -3.84
CA GLY A 119 3.68 2.14 -3.83
C GLY A 119 2.46 2.38 -2.93
N ALA A 120 2.65 2.97 -1.76
CA ALA A 120 1.54 3.28 -0.86
C ALA A 120 0.63 4.41 -1.38
N GLU A 121 1.08 5.21 -2.34
CA GLU A 121 0.28 6.28 -2.93
C GLU A 121 -0.52 5.82 -4.15
N THR A 122 0.02 4.86 -4.90
CA THR A 122 -0.45 4.50 -6.23
C THR A 122 -1.12 3.12 -6.30
N ASP A 123 -1.03 2.31 -5.25
CA ASP A 123 -1.57 0.94 -5.24
C ASP A 123 -2.35 0.65 -3.97
N GLU A 124 -3.66 0.52 -4.10
CA GLU A 124 -4.57 0.30 -2.98
C GLU A 124 -4.35 -1.06 -2.27
N LEU A 125 -3.96 -2.10 -3.00
CA LEU A 125 -3.68 -3.41 -2.42
C LEU A 125 -2.41 -3.38 -1.57
N ILE A 126 -1.38 -2.68 -2.04
CA ILE A 126 -0.14 -2.48 -1.26
C ILE A 126 -0.41 -1.59 -0.05
N ARG A 127 -1.22 -0.55 -0.19
CA ARG A 127 -1.63 0.29 0.94
C ARG A 127 -2.32 -0.53 2.04
N LEU A 128 -3.28 -1.37 1.65
CA LEU A 128 -3.96 -2.28 2.58
C LEU A 128 -2.99 -3.28 3.21
N TYR A 129 -2.07 -3.85 2.42
CA TYR A 129 -1.06 -4.77 2.93
C TYR A 129 -0.15 -4.11 3.96
N ILE A 130 0.38 -2.93 3.66
CA ILE A 130 1.24 -2.15 4.58
C ILE A 130 0.49 -1.88 5.89
N ALA A 131 -0.74 -1.35 5.82
CA ALA A 131 -1.55 -1.06 7.00
C ALA A 131 -1.75 -2.31 7.89
N LYS A 132 -2.08 -3.45 7.27
CA LYS A 132 -2.25 -4.73 7.95
C LYS A 132 -0.95 -5.20 8.62
N LYS A 133 0.18 -5.10 7.93
CA LYS A 133 1.47 -5.59 8.42
C LYS A 133 2.08 -4.67 9.47
N LYS A 134 1.93 -3.36 9.34
CA LYS A 134 2.32 -2.41 10.40
C LYS A 134 1.57 -2.68 11.70
N LYS A 135 0.27 -2.96 11.63
CA LYS A 135 -0.51 -3.34 12.82
C LYS A 135 0.01 -4.63 13.48
N GLN A 136 0.73 -5.48 12.74
CA GLN A 136 1.38 -6.70 13.22
C GLN A 136 2.84 -6.47 13.66
N GLY A 137 3.34 -5.23 13.62
CA GLY A 137 4.69 -4.86 14.03
C GLY A 137 5.74 -4.88 12.92
N THR A 138 5.38 -5.17 11.67
CA THR A 138 6.31 -5.10 10.53
C THR A 138 6.74 -3.66 10.28
N LYS A 139 8.04 -3.44 10.09
CA LYS A 139 8.59 -2.12 9.78
C LYS A 139 8.27 -1.71 8.34
N TYR A 140 7.86 -0.48 8.16
CA TYR A 140 7.60 0.12 6.86
C TYR A 140 8.64 1.19 6.56
N ILE A 141 9.34 1.03 5.45
CA ILE A 141 10.42 1.91 4.99
C ILE A 141 10.02 2.51 3.66
N VAL A 142 10.14 3.81 3.54
CA VAL A 142 9.88 4.54 2.29
C VAL A 142 11.17 5.17 1.80
N SER A 143 11.38 5.20 0.51
CA SER A 143 12.43 6.00 -0.11
C SER A 143 11.83 7.14 -0.90
N GLN A 144 12.54 8.21 -0.95
CA GLN A 144 12.26 9.33 -1.84
C GLN A 144 12.07 8.84 -3.29
N HIS A 145 11.02 9.30 -3.95
CA HIS A 145 10.71 8.96 -5.34
C HIS A 145 10.54 10.17 -6.26
N GLY A 146 10.87 11.38 -5.78
CA GLY A 146 10.82 12.62 -6.54
C GLY A 146 11.91 13.61 -6.12
N GLY A 147 12.14 14.63 -6.92
CA GLY A 147 13.22 15.61 -6.74
C GLY A 147 12.88 16.80 -5.84
N VAL A 148 11.69 16.86 -5.26
CA VAL A 148 11.19 18.05 -4.52
C VAL A 148 11.16 17.87 -3.00
N TYR A 149 11.54 16.71 -2.50
CA TYR A 149 11.57 16.41 -1.07
C TYR A 149 12.63 17.25 -0.35
N GLY A 150 12.24 17.87 0.76
CA GLY A 150 13.12 18.75 1.55
C GLY A 150 13.53 20.07 0.87
N THR A 151 13.00 20.36 -0.33
CA THR A 151 13.34 21.60 -1.06
C THR A 151 12.32 22.70 -0.88
N ARG A 152 11.16 22.39 -0.29
CA ARG A 152 10.06 23.34 -0.07
C ARG A 152 9.91 23.67 1.41
N LEU A 153 9.54 24.90 1.69
CA LEU A 153 9.21 25.37 3.04
C LEU A 153 8.01 24.59 3.63
N ILE A 154 7.04 24.26 2.78
CA ILE A 154 5.90 23.42 3.13
C ILE A 154 6.05 22.10 2.37
N PRO A 155 6.17 20.98 3.07
CA PRO A 155 6.32 19.67 2.42
C PRO A 155 5.12 19.36 1.51
N THR A 156 5.37 18.57 0.47
CA THR A 156 4.28 18.06 -0.36
C THR A 156 3.39 17.11 0.46
N LYS A 157 2.14 16.90 -0.01
CA LYS A 157 1.25 15.93 0.62
C LYS A 157 1.89 14.54 0.73
N SER A 158 2.54 14.09 -0.33
CA SER A 158 3.25 12.81 -0.38
C SER A 158 4.35 12.74 0.67
N GLU A 159 5.23 13.73 0.69
CA GLU A 159 6.32 13.83 1.67
C GLU A 159 5.80 13.79 3.12
N TYR A 160 4.77 14.59 3.41
CA TYR A 160 4.14 14.62 4.73
C TYR A 160 3.56 13.25 5.13
N LEU A 161 2.81 12.59 4.23
CA LEU A 161 2.20 11.30 4.51
C LEU A 161 3.25 10.19 4.66
N GLU A 162 4.26 10.17 3.81
CA GLU A 162 5.34 9.20 3.87
C GLU A 162 6.13 9.31 5.17
N HIS A 163 6.50 10.52 5.59
CA HIS A 163 7.13 10.75 6.90
C HIS A 163 6.26 10.31 8.07
N ARG A 164 4.95 10.57 8.00
CA ARG A 164 4.03 10.25 9.09
C ARG A 164 3.77 8.76 9.24
N TYR A 165 3.70 8.02 8.13
CA TYR A 165 3.29 6.62 8.15
C TYR A 165 4.44 5.61 8.03
N SER A 166 5.63 6.03 7.62
CA SER A 166 6.81 5.16 7.61
C SER A 166 7.48 5.06 8.99
N ASP A 167 8.22 3.98 9.20
CA ASP A 167 9.10 3.82 10.37
C ASP A 167 10.50 4.33 10.08
N LYS A 168 10.85 4.39 8.79
CA LYS A 168 12.11 4.91 8.24
C LYS A 168 11.84 5.57 6.89
N TRP A 169 12.53 6.67 6.66
CA TRP A 169 12.49 7.43 5.42
C TRP A 169 13.91 7.82 5.01
#